data_a390fe7b0d7e7b3004546e7e174f5d6d
#
_entry.id   a390fe7b0d7e7b3004546e7e174f5d6d
#
_cell.length_a   1.000
_cell.length_b   1.000
_cell.length_c   1.000
_cell.angle_alpha   90.00
_cell.angle_beta   90.00
_cell.angle_gamma   90.00
#
_symmetry.space_group_name_H-M   'P 1'
#
loop_
_entity.id
_entity.type
_entity.pdbx_description
1 polymer ?
#
loop_
_entity_poly.entity_id
_entity_poly.type
_entity_poly.pdbx_seq_one_letter_code
_entity_poly.pdbx_strand_id
1 'polypeptide(L)'
;MPEKIQLSPAKAKCLPRSDQLVVISDGVYEGDAVEGVRYPSPEHMSGWWLTTDRYDGDIKSLKTVHFYHIAQFRPDLNDFLGLAFGYRFFSGDGRTWFDQKVADSEP
;
A
#
# COMPACT_ATOMS: atom_id res chain seq x y z
N MET A 1 -5.27 -12.53 -24.68
CA MET A 1 -5.31 -12.27 -24.10
C MET A 1 -5.39 -11.93 -23.32
N PRO A 2 -5.32 -11.85 -23.39
CA PRO A 2 -5.34 -11.52 -22.68
C PRO A 2 -5.29 -11.17 -21.77
N GLU A 3 -5.20 -11.39 -21.72
CA GLU A 3 -5.30 -11.09 -21.05
C GLU A 3 -5.32 -10.84 -20.17
N LYS A 4 -5.25 -11.06 -20.30
CA LYS A 4 -5.19 -10.76 -19.63
C LYS A 4 -5.68 -10.51 -18.71
N ILE A 5 -6.22 -11.04 -18.60
CA ILE A 5 -6.61 -10.58 -17.76
C ILE A 5 -6.29 -9.96 -17.02
N GLN A 6 -6.51 -10.28 -17.01
CA GLN A 6 -5.73 -9.61 -16.56
C GLN A 6 -5.45 -8.79 -15.40
N LEU A 7 -4.36 -8.86 -14.80
CA LEU A 7 -3.87 -7.76 -13.99
C LEU A 7 -4.03 -6.47 -14.76
N SER A 8 -4.53 -5.40 -14.10
CA SER A 8 -4.50 -4.11 -14.73
C SER A 8 -3.05 -3.69 -14.94
N PRO A 9 -2.76 -2.88 -15.93
CA PRO A 9 -1.40 -2.36 -16.12
C PRO A 9 -0.88 -1.63 -14.89
N ALA A 10 -1.75 -0.95 -14.13
CA ALA A 10 -1.34 -0.25 -12.92
C ALA A 10 -0.79 -1.22 -11.89
N LYS A 11 -1.45 -2.36 -11.67
CA LYS A 11 -0.98 -3.38 -10.73
C LYS A 11 0.38 -3.92 -11.14
N ALA A 12 0.57 -4.18 -12.43
CA ALA A 12 1.79 -4.82 -12.91
C ALA A 12 2.99 -3.89 -12.85
N LYS A 13 2.78 -2.58 -13.05
CA LYS A 13 3.88 -1.65 -13.32
C LYS A 13 4.28 -0.82 -12.12
N CYS A 14 3.50 -0.80 -11.07
CA CYS A 14 3.70 0.15 -9.98
C CYS A 14 4.16 -0.48 -8.70
N LEU A 15 4.62 -1.73 -8.75
CA LEU A 15 5.14 -2.40 -7.58
C LEU A 15 6.35 -1.64 -7.04
N PRO A 16 6.39 -1.36 -5.73
CA PRO A 16 7.54 -0.64 -5.16
C PRO A 16 8.83 -1.44 -5.31
N ARG A 17 9.95 -0.71 -5.32
CA ARG A 17 11.26 -1.36 -5.19
C ARG A 17 11.43 -1.87 -3.76
N SER A 18 12.24 -2.91 -3.60
CA SER A 18 12.45 -3.54 -2.30
C SER A 18 13.00 -2.58 -1.24
N ASP A 19 13.74 -1.56 -1.67
CA ASP A 19 14.37 -0.59 -0.76
C ASP A 19 13.52 0.64 -0.46
N GLN A 20 12.37 0.78 -1.10
CA GLN A 20 11.49 1.91 -0.82
C GLN A 20 10.78 1.73 0.51
N LEU A 21 10.50 2.84 1.18
CA LEU A 21 9.91 2.82 2.52
C LEU A 21 8.40 2.79 2.47
N VAL A 22 7.82 2.09 3.43
CA VAL A 22 6.37 1.97 3.62
C VAL A 22 6.05 2.44 5.03
N VAL A 23 5.03 3.25 5.19
CA VAL A 23 4.56 3.69 6.51
C VAL A 23 3.53 2.68 7.02
N ILE A 24 3.72 2.19 8.23
CA ILE A 24 2.81 1.19 8.80
C ILE A 24 2.39 1.57 10.21
N SER A 25 1.20 1.11 10.60
CA SER A 25 0.72 1.20 11.98
C SER A 25 0.85 -0.16 12.66
N ASP A 26 0.55 -0.18 13.95
CA ASP A 26 0.39 -1.44 14.67
C ASP A 26 -0.70 -2.26 14.01
N GLY A 27 -0.55 -3.59 14.05
CA GLY A 27 -1.50 -4.52 13.46
C GLY A 27 -1.07 -5.05 12.10
N VAL A 28 -0.23 -4.32 11.37
CA VAL A 28 0.20 -4.76 10.03
C VAL A 28 1.01 -6.05 10.13
N TYR A 29 2.04 -6.08 10.99
CA TYR A 29 2.84 -7.29 11.15
C TYR A 29 2.11 -8.38 11.91
N GLU A 30 1.09 -8.01 12.67
CA GLU A 30 0.31 -8.96 13.45
C GLU A 30 -0.75 -9.69 12.61
N GLY A 31 -0.94 -9.29 11.36
CA GLY A 31 -1.86 -9.98 10.47
C GLY A 31 -3.26 -9.38 10.39
N ASP A 32 -3.49 -8.23 10.99
CA ASP A 32 -4.80 -7.58 10.94
C ASP A 32 -5.14 -7.14 9.51
N ALA A 33 -6.43 -6.96 9.25
CA ALA A 33 -6.89 -6.39 7.98
C ALA A 33 -6.31 -4.99 7.82
N VAL A 34 -5.83 -4.69 6.62
CA VAL A 34 -5.07 -3.47 6.32
C VAL A 34 -5.87 -2.57 5.40
N GLU A 35 -5.92 -1.27 5.76
CA GLU A 35 -6.32 -0.21 4.86
C GLU A 35 -5.07 0.38 4.23
N GLY A 36 -5.00 0.36 2.89
CA GLY A 36 -3.85 0.92 2.17
C GLY A 36 -4.24 2.16 1.41
N VAL A 37 -3.35 3.15 1.44
CA VAL A 37 -3.49 4.39 0.67
C VAL A 37 -2.13 4.69 0.08
N ARG A 38 -2.08 4.93 -1.24
CA ARG A 38 -0.81 5.21 -1.91
C ARG A 38 -0.76 6.64 -2.39
N TYR A 39 0.00 7.47 -1.68
CA TYR A 39 0.21 8.88 -2.03
C TYR A 39 1.36 9.04 -3.01
N PRO A 40 1.30 10.04 -3.91
CA PRO A 40 2.50 10.43 -4.65
C PRO A 40 3.60 10.78 -3.66
N SER A 41 4.83 10.34 -3.93
CA SER A 41 5.90 10.40 -2.94
C SER A 41 7.25 10.56 -3.61
N PRO A 42 8.25 11.09 -2.87
CA PRO A 42 9.62 11.08 -3.36
C PRO A 42 10.11 9.65 -3.62
N GLU A 43 11.19 9.56 -4.37
CA GLU A 43 11.66 8.26 -4.87
C GLU A 43 12.01 7.26 -3.77
N HIS A 44 12.46 7.72 -2.61
CA HIS A 44 12.83 6.82 -1.51
C HIS A 44 11.62 6.25 -0.77
N MET A 45 10.42 6.76 -1.06
CA MET A 45 9.18 6.30 -0.44
C MET A 45 8.34 5.57 -1.47
N SER A 46 7.67 4.50 -1.04
CA SER A 46 6.74 3.79 -1.92
C SER A 46 5.43 4.55 -2.12
N GLY A 47 5.12 5.45 -1.20
CA GLY A 47 3.83 6.12 -1.14
C GLY A 47 2.79 5.39 -0.32
N TRP A 48 3.03 4.13 0.01
CA TRP A 48 2.05 3.33 0.75
C TRP A 48 2.02 3.69 2.23
N TRP A 49 0.81 3.90 2.72
CA TRP A 49 0.48 4.01 4.14
C TRP A 49 -0.46 2.86 4.44
N LEU A 50 -0.02 1.94 5.29
CA LEU A 50 -0.77 0.74 5.64
C LEU A 50 -1.19 0.85 7.09
N THR A 51 -2.50 0.94 7.35
CA THR A 51 -3.03 1.10 8.71
C THR A 51 -4.04 -0.01 8.99
N THR A 52 -4.31 -0.20 10.27
CA THR A 52 -5.27 -1.19 10.75
C THR A 52 -6.19 -0.52 11.77
N ASP A 53 -7.13 -1.29 12.32
CA ASP A 53 -8.01 -0.79 13.38
C ASP A 53 -7.27 -0.35 14.63
N ARG A 54 -6.02 -0.76 14.78
CA ARG A 54 -5.21 -0.37 15.95
C ARG A 54 -4.62 1.03 15.81
N TYR A 55 -4.75 1.64 14.64
CA TYR A 55 -4.24 3.00 14.44
C TYR A 55 -5.23 4.00 15.04
N ASP A 56 -4.76 4.79 15.98
CA ASP A 56 -5.57 5.75 16.73
C ASP A 56 -5.53 7.17 16.15
N GLY A 57 -4.87 7.35 15.02
CA GLY A 57 -4.70 8.66 14.39
C GLY A 57 -3.46 9.41 14.84
N ASP A 58 -2.71 8.90 15.80
CA ASP A 58 -1.48 9.54 16.25
C ASP A 58 -0.33 9.14 15.33
N ILE A 59 0.14 10.10 14.53
CA ILE A 59 1.20 9.81 13.56
C ILE A 59 2.51 9.40 14.24
N LYS A 60 2.68 9.68 15.52
CA LYS A 60 3.86 9.23 16.26
C LYS A 60 3.88 7.73 16.47
N SER A 61 2.73 7.07 16.37
CA SER A 61 2.65 5.62 16.48
C SER A 61 3.03 4.92 15.19
N LEU A 62 3.14 5.65 14.08
CA LEU A 62 3.51 5.07 12.78
C LEU A 62 5.02 4.89 12.71
N LYS A 63 5.42 3.90 11.91
CA LYS A 63 6.84 3.66 11.66
C LYS A 63 7.04 3.40 10.17
N THR A 64 8.27 3.54 9.71
CA THR A 64 8.62 3.24 8.32
C THR A 64 9.48 1.99 8.29
N VAL A 65 9.20 1.15 7.28
CA VAL A 65 9.95 -0.09 7.07
C VAL A 65 10.20 -0.22 5.58
N HIS A 66 11.18 -1.03 5.20
CA HIS A 66 11.43 -1.29 3.79
C HIS A 66 10.32 -2.15 3.21
N PHE A 67 10.01 -1.93 1.93
CA PHE A 67 8.96 -2.68 1.25
C PHE A 67 9.21 -4.19 1.32
N TYR A 68 10.49 -4.62 1.23
CA TYR A 68 10.77 -6.06 1.24
C TYR A 68 10.32 -6.74 2.52
N HIS A 69 10.28 -6.02 3.66
CA HIS A 69 9.74 -6.58 4.90
C HIS A 69 8.25 -6.85 4.77
N ILE A 70 7.51 -5.92 4.15
CA ILE A 70 6.07 -6.11 3.96
C ILE A 70 5.82 -7.30 3.03
N ALA A 71 6.55 -7.37 1.93
CA ALA A 71 6.40 -8.47 0.98
C ALA A 71 6.68 -9.82 1.65
N GLN A 72 7.60 -9.85 2.60
CA GLN A 72 7.99 -11.07 3.30
C GLN A 72 6.98 -11.44 4.40
N PHE A 73 6.56 -10.47 5.20
CA PHE A 73 5.70 -10.73 6.36
C PHE A 73 4.21 -10.74 6.04
N ARG A 74 3.80 -10.04 4.97
CA ARG A 74 2.42 -9.94 4.55
C ARG A 74 2.30 -10.21 3.05
N PRO A 75 2.66 -11.43 2.60
CA PRO A 75 2.55 -11.75 1.17
C PRO A 75 1.11 -11.68 0.66
N ASP A 76 0.13 -11.79 1.57
CA ASP A 76 -1.27 -11.62 1.20
C ASP A 76 -1.60 -10.24 0.64
N LEU A 77 -0.75 -9.23 0.94
CA LEU A 77 -0.97 -7.87 0.45
C LEU A 77 -0.35 -7.63 -0.93
N ASN A 78 0.43 -8.56 -1.45
CA ASN A 78 1.19 -8.31 -2.68
C ASN A 78 0.30 -7.99 -3.87
N ASP A 79 -0.92 -8.54 -3.93
CA ASP A 79 -1.86 -8.24 -5.01
C ASP A 79 -2.32 -6.77 -4.99
N PHE A 80 -2.23 -6.12 -3.84
CA PHE A 80 -2.66 -4.73 -3.71
C PHE A 80 -1.51 -3.74 -3.90
N LEU A 81 -0.31 -4.14 -3.50
CA LEU A 81 0.81 -3.20 -3.35
C LEU A 81 1.39 -2.74 -4.68
N GLY A 82 0.97 -3.33 -5.79
CA GLY A 82 1.35 -2.86 -7.12
C GLY A 82 0.40 -1.84 -7.73
N LEU A 83 -0.63 -1.40 -7.02
CA LEU A 83 -1.53 -0.37 -7.51
C LEU A 83 -0.80 0.97 -7.61
N ALA A 84 -1.24 1.81 -8.55
CA ALA A 84 -0.61 3.11 -8.81
C ALA A 84 -0.90 4.11 -7.68
N PHE A 85 -0.19 5.24 -7.71
CA PHE A 85 -0.50 6.37 -6.83
C PHE A 85 -1.98 6.75 -6.99
N GLY A 86 -2.61 7.09 -5.88
CA GLY A 86 -4.03 7.45 -5.84
C GLY A 86 -4.94 6.30 -5.51
N TYR A 87 -4.45 5.08 -5.55
CA TYR A 87 -5.27 3.92 -5.23
C TYR A 87 -5.32 3.64 -3.74
N ARG A 88 -6.43 3.05 -3.34
CA ARG A 88 -6.66 2.60 -1.98
C ARG A 88 -7.16 1.17 -2.01
N PHE A 89 -6.99 0.46 -0.91
CA PHE A 89 -7.54 -0.89 -0.78
C PHE A 89 -7.91 -1.18 0.67
N PHE A 90 -8.76 -2.18 0.84
CA PHE A 90 -9.01 -2.77 2.15
C PHE A 90 -8.86 -4.28 2.03
N SER A 91 -7.88 -4.85 2.72
CA SER A 91 -7.58 -6.27 2.57
C SER A 91 -8.65 -7.17 3.18
N GLY A 92 -9.44 -6.64 4.10
CA GLY A 92 -10.47 -7.43 4.77
C GLY A 92 -11.56 -7.93 3.83
N ASP A 93 -11.88 -7.17 2.78
CA ASP A 93 -12.89 -7.57 1.79
C ASP A 93 -12.35 -7.58 0.37
N GLY A 94 -11.08 -7.25 0.17
CA GLY A 94 -10.45 -7.28 -1.14
C GLY A 94 -10.77 -6.10 -2.04
N ARG A 95 -11.45 -5.07 -1.54
CA ARG A 95 -11.82 -3.91 -2.37
C ARG A 95 -10.61 -3.07 -2.72
N THR A 96 -10.62 -2.55 -3.94
CA THR A 96 -9.67 -1.54 -4.39
C THR A 96 -10.44 -0.44 -5.10
N TRP A 97 -9.96 0.81 -4.95
CA TRP A 97 -10.61 1.93 -5.65
C TRP A 97 -9.61 3.06 -5.81
N PHE A 98 -9.88 3.92 -6.79
CA PHE A 98 -9.07 5.11 -7.04
C PHE A 98 -9.67 6.28 -6.28
N ASP A 99 -8.82 7.07 -5.61
CA ASP A 99 -9.24 8.26 -4.86
C ASP A 99 -8.51 9.46 -5.42
N GLN A 100 -9.25 10.31 -6.13
CA GLN A 100 -8.66 11.48 -6.79
C GLN A 100 -7.98 12.42 -5.80
N LYS A 101 -8.52 12.55 -4.60
CA LYS A 101 -7.90 13.41 -3.58
C LYS A 101 -6.52 12.90 -3.18
N VAL A 102 -6.37 11.59 -3.12
CA VAL A 102 -5.07 10.98 -2.82
C VAL A 102 -4.11 11.24 -3.97
N ALA A 103 -4.56 11.02 -5.20
CA ALA A 103 -3.73 11.22 -6.39
C ALA A 103 -3.27 12.67 -6.53
N ASP A 104 -4.08 13.62 -6.08
CA ASP A 104 -3.77 15.05 -6.17
C ASP A 104 -2.92 15.55 -5.01
N SER A 105 -2.63 14.70 -4.03
CA SER A 105 -1.80 15.10 -2.89
C SER A 105 -0.37 15.36 -3.35
N GLU A 106 0.28 16.33 -2.72
CA GLU A 106 1.67 16.62 -3.02
C GLU A 106 2.58 15.66 -2.28
N PRO A 107 3.70 15.31 -2.90
CA PRO A 107 4.67 14.40 -2.28
C PRO A 107 5.30 14.95 -1.01
#